data_594e1a7d96e59b7ddaa982cd670ae087
#
_entry.id   594e1a7d96e59b7ddaa982cd670ae087
#
_cell.length_a   1.000
_cell.length_b   1.000
_cell.length_c   1.000
_cell.angle_alpha   90.00
_cell.angle_beta   90.00
_cell.angle_gamma   90.00
#
_symmetry.space_group_name_H-M   'P 1'
#
loop_
_entity.id
_entity.type
_entity.pdbx_description
1 polymer ?
#
loop_
_entity_poly.entity_id
_entity_poly.type
_entity_poly.pdbx_seq_one_letter_code
_entity_poly.pdbx_strand_id
1 'polypeptide(L)'
;MSSGFGTVLKLQLFGESHGPAVGMCLDGFPAGFRPDLEALQAFLDRRAPGRSALTSARREADRPEFLSGLADGLTCGAPLTAVLPNGDAHPADYAGLEDTPRPSHADYPAAVKFHGAQAASGGGHFSGRLTAPLCVAGGLCLQLLAAQGVEIFAHIAQIGRIPDRAFDPLTPERPGSGFPVLDTAAGEAMRAEIAAAAAVGDSVGGVVECAVTGLPAGVGAPMFGGMENRLAQALFAIPAVKGVEFGSGVAGASLRGSENNDPYYAENGAVRTRTNHAGGILGGLSTGMPIVFRAAFKPTPSIALPQQTVRLSDGAPVTLELRGRHDPCIVPRAVPCVEAAAALAVLDAALEAQIWKL
;
A
#
# COMPACT_ATOMS: atom_id res chain seq x y z
N MET A 1 -16.37 -7.62 -11.97
CA MET A 1 -15.23 -7.64 -11.02
C MET A 1 -14.39 -6.43 -11.31
N SER A 2 -13.87 -5.74 -10.31
CA SER A 2 -13.13 -4.53 -10.54
C SER A 2 -11.75 -4.59 -9.86
N SER A 3 -10.70 -4.48 -10.66
CA SER A 3 -9.35 -4.16 -10.21
C SER A 3 -9.06 -2.69 -10.51
N GLY A 4 -10.11 -1.87 -10.48
CA GLY A 4 -10.12 -0.46 -10.77
C GLY A 4 -10.40 0.38 -9.54
N PHE A 5 -9.85 1.60 -9.53
CA PHE A 5 -9.98 2.60 -8.48
C PHE A 5 -10.12 4.00 -9.10
N GLY A 6 -10.83 4.88 -8.40
CA GLY A 6 -10.87 6.32 -8.61
C GLY A 6 -12.08 6.85 -9.36
N THR A 7 -12.26 8.15 -9.31
CA THR A 7 -13.40 8.90 -9.86
C THR A 7 -12.97 9.73 -11.07
N VAL A 8 -11.98 10.59 -10.90
CA VAL A 8 -11.33 11.40 -11.94
C VAL A 8 -10.15 10.64 -12.51
N LEU A 9 -9.24 10.21 -11.65
CA LEU A 9 -8.23 9.21 -11.99
C LEU A 9 -8.89 7.84 -12.07
N LYS A 10 -8.73 7.14 -13.17
CA LYS A 10 -9.27 5.78 -13.34
C LYS A 10 -8.12 4.81 -13.51
N LEU A 11 -7.71 4.22 -12.39
CA LEU A 11 -6.68 3.19 -12.37
C LEU A 11 -7.29 1.83 -12.64
N GLN A 12 -6.70 1.06 -13.54
CA GLN A 12 -6.94 -0.37 -13.72
C GLN A 12 -5.63 -1.14 -13.56
N LEU A 13 -5.61 -2.12 -12.65
CA LEU A 13 -4.49 -3.05 -12.49
C LEU A 13 -4.82 -4.37 -13.20
N PHE A 14 -3.81 -5.00 -13.85
CA PHE A 14 -3.98 -6.24 -14.58
C PHE A 14 -2.75 -7.16 -14.47
N GLY A 15 -2.93 -8.42 -14.89
CA GLY A 15 -1.90 -9.46 -14.88
C GLY A 15 -1.92 -10.33 -13.63
N GLU A 16 -1.04 -11.33 -13.61
CA GLU A 16 -0.89 -12.32 -12.56
C GLU A 16 0.58 -12.48 -12.20
N SER A 17 0.84 -12.92 -10.94
CA SER A 17 2.21 -13.01 -10.40
C SER A 17 3.15 -13.94 -11.15
N HIS A 18 2.61 -14.94 -11.84
CA HIS A 18 3.35 -15.94 -12.65
C HIS A 18 2.88 -15.97 -14.11
N GLY A 19 2.10 -14.95 -14.53
CA GLY A 19 1.84 -14.65 -15.92
C GLY A 19 3.03 -13.94 -16.57
N PRO A 20 2.92 -13.55 -17.85
CA PRO A 20 4.01 -12.87 -18.58
C PRO A 20 4.41 -11.53 -17.95
N ALA A 21 3.45 -10.76 -17.45
CA ALA A 21 3.65 -9.46 -16.86
C ALA A 21 2.51 -9.08 -15.91
N VAL A 22 2.74 -8.05 -15.09
CA VAL A 22 1.72 -7.26 -14.41
C VAL A 22 1.76 -5.85 -14.95
N GLY A 23 0.65 -5.10 -14.88
CA GLY A 23 0.64 -3.74 -15.42
C GLY A 23 -0.48 -2.89 -14.86
N MET A 24 -0.45 -1.62 -15.28
CA MET A 24 -1.48 -0.62 -14.96
C MET A 24 -1.89 0.16 -16.20
N CYS A 25 -3.13 0.64 -16.17
CA CYS A 25 -3.63 1.69 -17.03
C CYS A 25 -4.22 2.78 -16.13
N LEU A 26 -3.72 4.00 -16.23
CA LEU A 26 -4.16 5.17 -15.46
C LEU A 26 -4.68 6.23 -16.42
N ASP A 27 -5.99 6.41 -16.48
CA ASP A 27 -6.67 7.44 -17.24
C ASP A 27 -6.98 8.65 -16.35
N GLY A 28 -7.14 9.83 -16.97
CA GLY A 28 -7.44 11.08 -16.25
C GLY A 28 -6.23 11.76 -15.60
N PHE A 29 -5.01 11.29 -15.85
CA PHE A 29 -3.81 11.96 -15.36
C PHE A 29 -3.55 13.24 -16.19
N PRO A 30 -3.25 14.39 -15.54
CA PRO A 30 -3.06 15.67 -16.24
C PRO A 30 -1.98 15.61 -17.33
N ALA A 31 -2.26 16.26 -18.47
CA ALA A 31 -1.30 16.41 -19.57
C ALA A 31 -0.24 17.48 -19.26
N GLY A 32 0.92 17.40 -19.90
CA GLY A 32 2.00 18.40 -19.80
C GLY A 32 2.93 18.21 -18.58
N PHE A 33 2.69 17.23 -17.72
CA PHE A 33 3.59 16.91 -16.64
C PHE A 33 4.80 16.10 -17.15
N ARG A 34 6.00 16.45 -16.66
CA ARG A 34 7.24 15.71 -16.96
C ARG A 34 7.59 14.81 -15.77
N PRO A 35 7.28 13.51 -15.81
CA PRO A 35 7.68 12.61 -14.75
C PRO A 35 9.21 12.40 -14.73
N ASP A 36 9.77 12.33 -13.53
CA ASP A 36 11.13 11.85 -13.32
C ASP A 36 11.11 10.31 -13.23
N LEU A 37 11.50 9.65 -14.31
CA LEU A 37 11.48 8.19 -14.38
C LEU A 37 12.60 7.54 -13.55
N GLU A 38 13.70 8.25 -13.26
CA GLU A 38 14.74 7.77 -12.37
C GLU A 38 14.27 7.80 -10.91
N ALA A 39 13.65 8.89 -10.49
CA ALA A 39 13.01 8.98 -9.18
C ALA A 39 11.87 7.94 -9.03
N LEU A 40 11.09 7.70 -10.09
CA LEU A 40 10.08 6.64 -10.10
C LEU A 40 10.72 5.26 -9.88
N GLN A 41 11.84 4.96 -10.59
CA GLN A 41 12.54 3.69 -10.40
C GLN A 41 13.10 3.54 -8.98
N ALA A 42 13.70 4.60 -8.42
CA ALA A 42 14.18 4.61 -7.04
C ALA A 42 13.04 4.34 -6.04
N PHE A 43 11.84 4.87 -6.29
CA PHE A 43 10.65 4.58 -5.49
C PHE A 43 10.23 3.11 -5.62
N LEU A 44 10.20 2.55 -6.83
CA LEU A 44 9.87 1.14 -7.09
C LEU A 44 10.89 0.18 -6.45
N ASP A 45 12.15 0.57 -6.42
CA ASP A 45 13.24 -0.20 -5.79
C ASP A 45 13.02 -0.43 -4.29
N ARG A 46 12.35 0.50 -3.59
CA ARG A 46 11.96 0.32 -2.18
C ARG A 46 10.96 -0.81 -1.99
N ARG A 47 10.09 -1.04 -2.99
CA ARG A 47 9.11 -2.13 -2.99
C ARG A 47 9.68 -3.45 -3.51
N ALA A 48 10.64 -3.42 -4.44
CA ALA A 48 11.12 -4.59 -5.16
C ALA A 48 11.64 -5.69 -4.20
N PRO A 49 11.39 -6.99 -4.51
CA PRO A 49 11.93 -8.08 -3.71
C PRO A 49 13.43 -8.26 -3.93
N GLY A 50 14.10 -8.98 -3.01
CA GLY A 50 15.51 -9.35 -3.17
C GLY A 50 16.51 -8.22 -2.92
N ARG A 51 16.08 -7.08 -2.38
CA ARG A 51 16.93 -5.92 -2.03
C ARG A 51 17.46 -5.96 -0.60
N SER A 52 16.98 -6.88 0.23
CA SER A 52 17.39 -7.04 1.63
C SER A 52 17.36 -8.52 2.03
N ALA A 53 18.22 -8.92 2.95
CA ALA A 53 18.22 -10.25 3.54
C ALA A 53 16.92 -10.56 4.34
N LEU A 54 16.14 -9.54 4.66
CA LEU A 54 14.86 -9.64 5.38
C LEU A 54 13.66 -9.87 4.44
N THR A 55 13.88 -9.96 3.13
CA THR A 55 12.82 -10.12 2.12
C THR A 55 13.02 -11.42 1.33
N SER A 56 11.98 -11.81 0.58
CA SER A 56 12.01 -12.94 -0.32
C SER A 56 13.25 -12.95 -1.23
N ALA A 57 13.79 -14.13 -1.50
CA ALA A 57 14.88 -14.33 -2.45
C ALA A 57 14.49 -14.14 -3.93
N ARG A 58 13.20 -13.90 -4.24
CA ARG A 58 12.73 -13.53 -5.58
C ARG A 58 13.43 -12.24 -6.03
N ARG A 59 13.81 -12.18 -7.30
CA ARG A 59 14.48 -11.01 -7.88
C ARG A 59 13.67 -10.48 -9.06
N GLU A 60 13.15 -9.26 -8.91
CA GLU A 60 12.45 -8.55 -9.97
C GLU A 60 13.03 -7.15 -10.10
N ALA A 61 13.29 -6.74 -11.33
CA ALA A 61 13.84 -5.40 -11.58
C ALA A 61 12.79 -4.29 -11.37
N ASP A 62 11.49 -4.65 -11.46
CA ASP A 62 10.35 -3.72 -11.37
C ASP A 62 10.51 -2.48 -12.27
N ARG A 63 11.07 -2.68 -13.48
CA ARG A 63 11.23 -1.61 -14.48
C ARG A 63 9.97 -1.49 -15.32
N PRO A 64 9.23 -0.36 -15.22
CA PRO A 64 8.04 -0.17 -16.02
C PRO A 64 8.40 0.15 -17.48
N GLU A 65 7.74 -0.53 -18.42
CA GLU A 65 7.75 -0.21 -19.83
C GLU A 65 6.47 0.54 -20.16
N PHE A 66 6.58 1.83 -20.47
CA PHE A 66 5.43 2.66 -20.82
C PHE A 66 5.03 2.40 -22.28
N LEU A 67 3.78 1.98 -22.48
CA LEU A 67 3.21 1.67 -23.79
C LEU A 67 2.39 2.83 -24.37
N SER A 68 1.91 3.73 -23.50
CA SER A 68 1.02 4.85 -23.86
C SER A 68 1.10 5.95 -22.79
N GLY A 69 0.66 7.15 -23.14
CA GLY A 69 0.45 8.27 -22.22
C GLY A 69 1.64 9.23 -22.10
N LEU A 70 2.80 8.88 -22.68
CA LEU A 70 3.97 9.76 -22.74
C LEU A 70 4.31 10.14 -24.19
N ALA A 71 4.55 11.42 -24.44
CA ALA A 71 5.06 11.97 -25.70
C ALA A 71 6.18 12.95 -25.39
N ASP A 72 7.36 12.76 -25.96
CA ASP A 72 8.57 13.56 -25.71
C ASP A 72 8.92 13.74 -24.21
N GLY A 73 8.63 12.68 -23.42
CA GLY A 73 8.85 12.65 -21.98
C GLY A 73 7.84 13.44 -21.15
N LEU A 74 6.74 13.90 -21.74
CA LEU A 74 5.63 14.56 -21.08
C LEU A 74 4.38 13.67 -21.10
N THR A 75 3.53 13.78 -20.09
CA THR A 75 2.19 13.20 -20.13
C THR A 75 1.37 13.91 -21.21
N CYS A 76 0.68 13.14 -22.06
CA CYS A 76 0.00 13.69 -23.24
C CYS A 76 -1.53 13.64 -23.15
N GLY A 77 -2.09 13.28 -21.99
CA GLY A 77 -3.55 13.17 -21.79
C GLY A 77 -4.16 11.86 -22.27
N ALA A 78 -3.42 11.03 -23.04
CA ALA A 78 -3.82 9.64 -23.27
C ALA A 78 -3.61 8.80 -22.01
N PRO A 79 -4.35 7.68 -21.82
CA PRO A 79 -4.14 6.80 -20.69
C PRO A 79 -2.67 6.39 -20.54
N LEU A 80 -2.10 6.61 -19.35
CA LEU A 80 -0.77 6.13 -18.98
C LEU A 80 -0.84 4.62 -18.78
N THR A 81 -0.24 3.86 -19.69
CA THR A 81 -0.21 2.40 -19.62
C THR A 81 1.22 1.91 -19.50
N ALA A 82 1.48 1.12 -18.47
CA ALA A 82 2.80 0.52 -18.24
C ALA A 82 2.68 -0.96 -17.89
N VAL A 83 3.66 -1.73 -18.34
CA VAL A 83 3.83 -3.15 -18.02
C VAL A 83 5.15 -3.37 -17.28
N LEU A 84 5.16 -4.37 -16.38
CA LEU A 84 6.33 -4.85 -15.67
C LEU A 84 6.45 -6.36 -15.96
N PRO A 85 7.41 -6.78 -16.79
CA PRO A 85 7.62 -8.20 -17.05
C PRO A 85 7.93 -8.99 -15.78
N ASN A 86 7.47 -10.23 -15.71
CA ASN A 86 7.82 -11.17 -14.65
C ASN A 86 9.05 -11.95 -15.05
N GLY A 87 10.22 -11.59 -14.51
CA GLY A 87 11.51 -12.22 -14.85
C GLY A 87 11.83 -13.48 -14.03
N ASP A 88 11.31 -13.58 -12.81
CA ASP A 88 11.62 -14.66 -11.85
C ASP A 88 10.33 -15.42 -11.43
N ALA A 89 9.62 -15.95 -12.43
CA ALA A 89 8.40 -16.73 -12.22
C ALA A 89 8.70 -18.23 -12.25
N HIS A 90 8.34 -18.96 -11.18
CA HIS A 90 8.50 -20.42 -11.04
C HIS A 90 7.13 -21.07 -10.76
N PRO A 91 6.31 -21.33 -11.80
CA PRO A 91 4.98 -21.90 -11.61
C PRO A 91 4.99 -23.29 -10.95
N ALA A 92 6.05 -24.08 -11.17
CA ALA A 92 6.19 -25.42 -10.61
C ALA A 92 6.23 -25.45 -9.07
N ASP A 93 6.67 -24.37 -8.42
CA ASP A 93 6.73 -24.28 -6.95
C ASP A 93 5.33 -24.27 -6.29
N TYR A 94 4.27 -24.12 -7.09
CA TYR A 94 2.88 -23.98 -6.65
C TYR A 94 1.96 -25.09 -7.14
N ALA A 95 2.53 -26.17 -7.73
CA ALA A 95 1.75 -27.31 -8.18
C ALA A 95 1.05 -27.99 -7.01
N GLY A 96 -0.24 -28.31 -7.18
CA GLY A 96 -1.09 -28.95 -6.15
C GLY A 96 -1.80 -28.01 -5.21
N LEU A 97 -1.49 -26.69 -5.21
CA LEU A 97 -2.18 -25.70 -4.37
C LEU A 97 -3.60 -25.38 -4.87
N GLU A 98 -3.93 -25.73 -6.10
CA GLU A 98 -5.28 -25.62 -6.65
C GLU A 98 -6.32 -26.46 -5.90
N ASP A 99 -5.90 -27.61 -5.35
CA ASP A 99 -6.77 -28.52 -4.59
C ASP A 99 -6.51 -28.47 -3.07
N THR A 100 -5.37 -27.87 -2.64
CA THR A 100 -4.97 -27.79 -1.23
C THR A 100 -4.72 -26.34 -0.86
N PRO A 101 -5.78 -25.57 -0.47
CA PRO A 101 -5.67 -24.14 -0.25
C PRO A 101 -4.81 -23.79 0.97
N ARG A 102 -3.99 -22.77 0.85
CA ARG A 102 -3.20 -22.22 1.94
C ARG A 102 -4.12 -21.56 2.98
N PRO A 103 -3.95 -21.86 4.26
CA PRO A 103 -4.67 -21.15 5.33
C PRO A 103 -4.44 -19.63 5.22
N SER A 104 -5.52 -18.86 5.45
CA SER A 104 -5.48 -17.38 5.38
C SER A 104 -5.05 -16.75 4.04
N HIS A 105 -4.96 -17.54 2.96
CA HIS A 105 -4.76 -17.05 1.59
C HIS A 105 -6.09 -16.96 0.82
N ALA A 106 -6.07 -16.34 -0.36
CA ALA A 106 -7.25 -16.22 -1.22
C ALA A 106 -7.58 -17.49 -2.02
N ASP A 107 -6.82 -18.57 -1.89
CA ASP A 107 -6.94 -19.78 -2.72
C ASP A 107 -8.36 -20.35 -2.71
N TYR A 108 -8.91 -20.64 -1.52
CA TYR A 108 -10.26 -21.18 -1.38
C TYR A 108 -11.37 -20.21 -1.84
N PRO A 109 -11.44 -18.95 -1.35
CA PRO A 109 -12.50 -18.04 -1.80
C PRO A 109 -12.39 -17.69 -3.29
N ALA A 110 -11.19 -17.73 -3.88
CA ALA A 110 -11.00 -17.56 -5.31
C ALA A 110 -11.52 -18.76 -6.09
N ALA A 111 -11.21 -19.99 -5.65
CA ALA A 111 -11.72 -21.21 -6.26
C ALA A 111 -13.26 -21.24 -6.28
N VAL A 112 -13.89 -20.86 -5.18
CA VAL A 112 -15.37 -20.75 -5.10
C VAL A 112 -15.89 -19.67 -6.04
N LYS A 113 -15.31 -18.47 -5.99
CA LYS A 113 -15.78 -17.30 -6.77
C LYS A 113 -15.66 -17.51 -8.28
N PHE A 114 -14.58 -18.12 -8.72
CA PHE A 114 -14.23 -18.30 -10.13
C PHE A 114 -14.46 -19.73 -10.64
N HIS A 115 -15.10 -20.59 -9.85
CA HIS A 115 -15.40 -21.97 -10.20
C HIS A 115 -14.18 -22.76 -10.66
N GLY A 116 -13.01 -22.52 -10.00
CA GLY A 116 -11.76 -23.16 -10.33
C GLY A 116 -10.99 -22.56 -11.53
N ALA A 117 -11.53 -21.53 -12.19
CA ALA A 117 -10.90 -20.91 -13.36
C ALA A 117 -9.83 -19.84 -13.03
N GLN A 118 -9.57 -19.57 -11.74
CA GLN A 118 -8.52 -18.62 -11.34
C GLN A 118 -7.12 -19.16 -11.67
N ALA A 119 -6.18 -18.24 -11.96
CA ALA A 119 -4.76 -18.60 -12.04
C ALA A 119 -4.26 -19.00 -10.64
N ALA A 120 -3.97 -20.28 -10.43
CA ALA A 120 -3.59 -20.82 -9.13
C ALA A 120 -2.11 -20.59 -8.79
N SER A 121 -1.26 -20.40 -9.81
CA SER A 121 0.18 -20.28 -9.64
C SER A 121 0.55 -19.01 -8.85
N GLY A 122 1.21 -19.18 -7.72
CA GLY A 122 1.76 -18.10 -6.88
C GLY A 122 0.73 -17.14 -6.24
N GLY A 123 -0.57 -17.39 -6.40
CA GLY A 123 -1.65 -16.51 -5.95
C GLY A 123 -2.22 -15.63 -7.06
N GLY A 124 -1.74 -15.74 -8.29
CA GLY A 124 -2.31 -15.10 -9.48
C GLY A 124 -2.49 -13.59 -9.30
N HIS A 125 -3.72 -13.13 -9.54
CA HIS A 125 -4.11 -11.72 -9.38
C HIS A 125 -4.28 -11.28 -7.90
N PHE A 126 -4.29 -12.20 -6.94
CA PHE A 126 -4.35 -11.90 -5.49
C PHE A 126 -2.96 -11.74 -4.86
N SER A 127 -1.91 -11.87 -5.65
CA SER A 127 -0.53 -11.78 -5.20
C SER A 127 -0.12 -10.36 -4.84
N GLY A 128 0.78 -10.21 -3.84
CA GLY A 128 1.48 -8.97 -3.55
C GLY A 128 2.28 -8.40 -4.74
N ARG A 129 2.51 -9.20 -5.82
CA ARG A 129 3.11 -8.72 -7.07
C ARG A 129 2.35 -7.58 -7.72
N LEU A 130 1.01 -7.55 -7.56
CA LEU A 130 0.13 -6.50 -8.09
C LEU A 130 0.36 -5.12 -7.44
N THR A 131 1.10 -5.06 -6.34
CA THR A 131 1.55 -3.77 -5.77
C THR A 131 2.62 -3.08 -6.61
N ALA A 132 3.33 -3.79 -7.51
CA ALA A 132 4.32 -3.15 -8.39
C ALA A 132 3.66 -2.15 -9.36
N PRO A 133 2.65 -2.52 -10.17
CA PRO A 133 1.95 -1.55 -11.01
C PRO A 133 1.16 -0.50 -10.19
N LEU A 134 0.67 -0.82 -8.99
CA LEU A 134 0.11 0.17 -8.06
C LEU A 134 1.15 1.24 -7.72
N CYS A 135 2.39 0.84 -7.43
CA CYS A 135 3.49 1.76 -7.13
C CYS A 135 3.95 2.55 -8.36
N VAL A 136 3.80 2.04 -9.59
CA VAL A 136 4.05 2.84 -10.80
C VAL A 136 3.04 4.01 -10.86
N ALA A 137 1.75 3.71 -10.77
CA ALA A 137 0.70 4.73 -10.80
C ALA A 137 0.82 5.71 -9.63
N GLY A 138 0.97 5.19 -8.40
CA GLY A 138 1.11 6.03 -7.20
C GLY A 138 2.39 6.85 -7.18
N GLY A 139 3.51 6.34 -7.71
CA GLY A 139 4.76 7.07 -7.83
C GLY A 139 4.67 8.29 -8.76
N LEU A 140 3.91 8.17 -9.86
CA LEU A 140 3.59 9.32 -10.73
C LEU A 140 2.70 10.33 -9.99
N CYS A 141 1.72 9.86 -9.23
CA CYS A 141 0.86 10.72 -8.41
C CYS A 141 1.65 11.46 -7.33
N LEU A 142 2.61 10.79 -6.66
CA LEU A 142 3.50 11.40 -5.67
C LEU A 142 4.28 12.58 -6.24
N GLN A 143 4.82 12.43 -7.45
CA GLN A 143 5.58 13.49 -8.11
C GLN A 143 4.71 14.69 -8.46
N LEU A 144 3.50 14.46 -8.98
CA LEU A 144 2.57 15.55 -9.29
C LEU A 144 2.10 16.25 -8.02
N LEU A 145 1.78 15.51 -6.95
CA LEU A 145 1.42 16.05 -5.65
C LEU A 145 2.55 16.91 -5.06
N ALA A 146 3.79 16.41 -5.11
CA ALA A 146 4.96 17.14 -4.64
C ALA A 146 5.16 18.47 -5.40
N ALA A 147 4.92 18.48 -6.72
CA ALA A 147 4.96 19.70 -7.52
C ALA A 147 3.87 20.72 -7.10
N GLN A 148 2.82 20.29 -6.43
CA GLN A 148 1.75 21.12 -5.85
C GLN A 148 1.95 21.41 -4.36
N GLY A 149 3.11 21.04 -3.78
CA GLY A 149 3.42 21.26 -2.37
C GLY A 149 2.77 20.27 -1.40
N VAL A 150 2.21 19.16 -1.90
CA VAL A 150 1.68 18.08 -1.09
C VAL A 150 2.70 16.94 -1.01
N GLU A 151 3.10 16.60 0.21
CA GLU A 151 4.07 15.53 0.45
C GLU A 151 3.40 14.35 1.15
N ILE A 152 3.80 13.13 0.76
CA ILE A 152 3.34 11.89 1.36
C ILE A 152 4.56 11.04 1.70
N PHE A 153 4.60 10.54 2.92
CA PHE A 153 5.65 9.67 3.40
C PHE A 153 5.14 8.77 4.52
N ALA A 154 5.78 7.61 4.66
CA ALA A 154 5.36 6.61 5.63
C ALA A 154 6.56 5.94 6.29
N HIS A 155 6.32 5.39 7.48
CA HIS A 155 7.29 4.59 8.22
C HIS A 155 6.66 3.30 8.76
N ILE A 156 7.51 2.40 9.22
CA ILE A 156 7.08 1.19 9.92
C ILE A 156 6.77 1.58 11.37
N ALA A 157 5.50 1.65 11.72
CA ALA A 157 5.09 1.97 13.09
C ALA A 157 5.17 0.79 14.04
N GLN A 158 5.15 -0.46 13.51
CA GLN A 158 5.24 -1.66 14.34
C GLN A 158 5.61 -2.88 13.51
N ILE A 159 6.44 -3.78 14.06
CA ILE A 159 6.62 -5.16 13.60
C ILE A 159 6.37 -6.11 14.78
N GLY A 160 5.46 -7.08 14.57
CA GLY A 160 5.07 -7.99 15.66
C GLY A 160 4.55 -7.21 16.87
N ARG A 161 5.26 -7.28 17.98
CA ARG A 161 4.96 -6.54 19.22
C ARG A 161 5.90 -5.35 19.47
N ILE A 162 6.80 -5.06 18.56
CA ILE A 162 7.81 -4.03 18.71
C ILE A 162 7.32 -2.75 18.02
N PRO A 163 6.95 -1.70 18.77
CA PRO A 163 6.53 -0.42 18.20
C PRO A 163 7.74 0.43 17.84
N ASP A 164 7.54 1.32 16.88
CA ASP A 164 8.35 2.52 16.68
C ASP A 164 7.71 3.72 17.39
N ARG A 165 8.40 4.84 17.42
CA ARG A 165 7.83 6.14 17.79
C ARG A 165 6.78 6.52 16.73
N ALA A 166 5.61 6.98 17.17
CA ALA A 166 4.60 7.53 16.26
C ALA A 166 5.02 8.89 15.68
N PHE A 167 4.44 9.30 14.57
CA PHE A 167 4.56 10.68 14.10
C PHE A 167 4.07 11.67 15.15
N ASP A 168 4.71 12.84 15.21
CA ASP A 168 4.06 14.02 15.75
C ASP A 168 2.88 14.37 14.81
N PRO A 169 1.64 14.35 15.29
CA PRO A 169 0.49 14.54 14.41
C PRO A 169 0.36 15.96 13.84
N LEU A 170 1.07 16.94 14.40
CA LEU A 170 1.09 18.33 13.93
C LEU A 170 2.25 18.59 12.97
N THR A 171 3.39 17.94 13.20
CA THR A 171 4.63 18.13 12.44
C THR A 171 5.29 16.78 12.15
N PRO A 172 4.66 15.91 11.34
CA PRO A 172 5.24 14.61 11.04
C PRO A 172 6.55 14.78 10.26
N GLU A 173 7.55 13.99 10.62
CA GLU A 173 8.87 14.03 10.00
C GLU A 173 9.13 12.80 9.11
N ARG A 174 9.90 12.98 8.04
CA ARG A 174 10.26 11.86 7.17
C ARG A 174 11.17 10.87 7.90
N PRO A 175 10.96 9.56 7.73
CA PRO A 175 11.89 8.56 8.24
C PRO A 175 13.26 8.67 7.54
N GLY A 176 14.29 8.17 8.21
CA GLY A 176 15.63 8.08 7.65
C GLY A 176 15.71 7.15 6.41
N SER A 177 16.81 7.26 5.67
CA SER A 177 17.08 6.37 4.53
C SER A 177 17.36 4.93 5.00
N GLY A 178 16.93 3.96 4.22
CA GLY A 178 17.14 2.53 4.49
C GLY A 178 15.89 1.86 5.08
N PHE A 179 15.99 1.34 6.30
CA PHE A 179 14.84 0.75 7.00
C PHE A 179 13.97 1.90 7.55
N PRO A 180 12.74 2.08 7.06
CA PRO A 180 12.00 3.31 7.29
C PRO A 180 11.32 3.33 8.66
N VAL A 181 12.08 3.70 9.68
CA VAL A 181 11.65 3.92 11.08
C VAL A 181 12.05 5.32 11.53
N LEU A 182 11.45 5.81 12.59
CA LEU A 182 11.79 7.08 13.23
C LEU A 182 12.83 6.89 14.34
N ASP A 183 12.79 5.74 15.03
CA ASP A 183 13.77 5.34 16.06
C ASP A 183 14.65 4.19 15.54
N THR A 184 15.95 4.44 15.43
CA THR A 184 16.92 3.47 14.95
C THR A 184 16.99 2.22 15.86
N ALA A 185 16.88 2.39 17.18
CA ALA A 185 16.92 1.28 18.12
C ALA A 185 15.68 0.37 17.97
N ALA A 186 14.50 0.98 17.80
CA ALA A 186 13.29 0.23 17.44
C ALA A 186 13.46 -0.52 16.11
N GLY A 187 14.07 0.13 15.12
CA GLY A 187 14.37 -0.48 13.83
C GLY A 187 15.29 -1.70 13.92
N GLU A 188 16.31 -1.67 14.77
CA GLU A 188 17.19 -2.82 15.02
C GLU A 188 16.42 -3.98 15.68
N ALA A 189 15.61 -3.69 16.69
CA ALA A 189 14.77 -4.68 17.35
C ALA A 189 13.75 -5.31 16.39
N MET A 190 13.13 -4.52 15.51
CA MET A 190 12.23 -5.00 14.46
C MET A 190 12.91 -5.93 13.46
N ARG A 191 14.15 -5.61 13.06
CA ARG A 191 14.96 -6.48 12.18
C ARG A 191 15.25 -7.83 12.86
N ALA A 192 15.58 -7.79 14.14
CA ALA A 192 15.80 -9.02 14.94
C ALA A 192 14.55 -9.88 15.03
N GLU A 193 13.37 -9.28 15.21
CA GLU A 193 12.07 -9.99 15.24
C GLU A 193 11.77 -10.66 13.89
N ILE A 194 11.99 -9.95 12.77
CA ILE A 194 11.83 -10.53 11.44
C ILE A 194 12.77 -11.71 11.22
N ALA A 195 14.04 -11.56 11.63
CA ALA A 195 15.03 -12.62 11.52
C ALA A 195 14.69 -13.84 12.41
N ALA A 196 14.16 -13.63 13.60
CA ALA A 196 13.71 -14.69 14.50
C ALA A 196 12.53 -15.47 13.88
N ALA A 197 11.53 -14.79 13.33
CA ALA A 197 10.42 -15.42 12.62
C ALA A 197 10.92 -16.26 11.43
N ALA A 198 11.81 -15.67 10.61
CA ALA A 198 12.41 -16.35 9.45
C ALA A 198 13.17 -17.62 9.85
N ALA A 199 13.93 -17.58 10.96
CA ALA A 199 14.74 -18.70 11.43
C ALA A 199 13.92 -19.95 11.79
N VAL A 200 12.66 -19.77 12.20
CA VAL A 200 11.74 -20.87 12.51
C VAL A 200 10.76 -21.18 11.38
N GLY A 201 10.91 -20.54 10.21
CA GLY A 201 10.04 -20.76 9.06
C GLY A 201 8.65 -20.14 9.19
N ASP A 202 8.50 -19.15 10.07
CA ASP A 202 7.24 -18.42 10.33
C ASP A 202 7.28 -17.01 9.70
N SER A 203 6.25 -16.22 9.94
CA SER A 203 6.12 -14.85 9.48
C SER A 203 5.55 -13.93 10.55
N VAL A 204 5.82 -12.64 10.42
CA VAL A 204 5.33 -11.60 11.32
C VAL A 204 4.67 -10.46 10.52
N GLY A 205 3.58 -9.92 11.04
CA GLY A 205 2.90 -8.75 10.51
C GLY A 205 3.39 -7.46 11.16
N GLY A 206 2.68 -6.37 10.92
CA GLY A 206 2.97 -5.08 11.54
C GLY A 206 2.07 -3.97 11.04
N VAL A 207 2.47 -2.74 11.30
CA VAL A 207 1.70 -1.52 11.01
C VAL A 207 2.60 -0.53 10.28
N VAL A 208 2.05 0.09 9.24
CA VAL A 208 2.64 1.25 8.55
C VAL A 208 1.85 2.47 8.97
N GLU A 209 2.53 3.53 9.44
CA GLU A 209 1.95 4.85 9.66
C GLU A 209 2.35 5.77 8.51
N CYS A 210 1.40 6.55 7.99
CA CYS A 210 1.58 7.43 6.84
C CYS A 210 1.07 8.82 7.15
N ALA A 211 1.77 9.82 6.65
CA ALA A 211 1.39 11.22 6.73
C ALA A 211 1.25 11.83 5.33
N VAL A 212 0.23 12.68 5.17
CA VAL A 212 0.04 13.58 4.02
C VAL A 212 0.10 15.00 4.55
N THR A 213 1.02 15.80 4.06
CA THR A 213 1.20 17.20 4.46
C THR A 213 0.97 18.15 3.28
N GLY A 214 0.64 19.41 3.54
CA GLY A 214 0.47 20.42 2.50
C GLY A 214 -0.88 20.37 1.76
N LEU A 215 -1.77 19.42 2.05
CA LEU A 215 -3.10 19.39 1.46
C LEU A 215 -3.98 20.50 2.07
N PRO A 216 -4.59 21.39 1.27
CA PRO A 216 -5.45 22.44 1.80
C PRO A 216 -6.72 21.87 2.43
N ALA A 217 -7.39 22.68 3.27
CA ALA A 217 -8.69 22.33 3.85
C ALA A 217 -9.77 22.25 2.76
N GLY A 218 -10.75 21.33 2.93
CA GLY A 218 -11.94 21.23 2.09
C GLY A 218 -11.83 20.25 0.91
N VAL A 219 -10.75 19.48 0.83
CA VAL A 219 -10.62 18.41 -0.18
C VAL A 219 -11.33 17.16 0.29
N GLY A 220 -12.10 16.52 -0.58
CA GLY A 220 -12.94 15.36 -0.29
C GLY A 220 -14.42 15.67 -0.46
N ALA A 221 -15.28 14.86 0.13
CA ALA A 221 -16.74 15.01 0.08
C ALA A 221 -17.37 14.42 1.34
N PRO A 222 -18.60 14.81 1.68
CA PRO A 222 -19.31 14.18 2.77
C PRO A 222 -19.68 12.73 2.44
N MET A 223 -19.91 11.94 3.48
CA MET A 223 -20.38 10.55 3.41
C MET A 223 -19.42 9.64 2.59
N PHE A 224 -19.94 8.98 1.53
CA PHE A 224 -19.25 7.90 0.80
C PHE A 224 -18.05 8.36 -0.04
N GLY A 225 -18.00 9.64 -0.43
CA GLY A 225 -16.87 10.22 -1.18
C GLY A 225 -15.79 10.84 -0.30
N GLY A 226 -15.86 10.66 1.02
CA GLY A 226 -14.95 11.27 1.98
C GLY A 226 -13.51 10.80 1.83
N MET A 227 -12.58 11.60 2.35
CA MET A 227 -11.15 11.30 2.30
C MET A 227 -10.82 9.98 3.00
N GLU A 228 -11.42 9.69 4.18
CA GLU A 228 -11.24 8.41 4.87
C GLU A 228 -11.71 7.23 4.01
N ASN A 229 -12.86 7.37 3.32
CA ASN A 229 -13.40 6.32 2.46
C ASN A 229 -12.49 6.03 1.29
N ARG A 230 -11.96 7.09 0.60
CA ARG A 230 -11.05 6.96 -0.54
C ARG A 230 -9.72 6.35 -0.14
N LEU A 231 -9.13 6.85 0.95
CA LEU A 231 -7.90 6.31 1.51
C LEU A 231 -8.08 4.84 1.94
N ALA A 232 -9.12 4.52 2.69
CA ALA A 232 -9.41 3.16 3.12
C ALA A 232 -9.63 2.23 1.93
N GLN A 233 -10.38 2.64 0.90
CA GLN A 233 -10.59 1.85 -0.31
C GLN A 233 -9.28 1.52 -1.02
N ALA A 234 -8.40 2.50 -1.19
CA ALA A 234 -7.09 2.32 -1.83
C ALA A 234 -6.17 1.44 -0.98
N LEU A 235 -6.17 1.62 0.34
CA LEU A 235 -5.34 0.87 1.28
C LEU A 235 -5.78 -0.60 1.41
N PHE A 236 -7.09 -0.89 1.49
CA PHE A 236 -7.59 -2.26 1.52
C PHE A 236 -7.39 -3.02 0.20
N ALA A 237 -7.07 -2.33 -0.91
CA ALA A 237 -6.65 -2.98 -2.15
C ALA A 237 -5.22 -3.55 -2.06
N ILE A 238 -4.40 -3.11 -1.10
CA ILE A 238 -3.07 -3.68 -0.84
C ILE A 238 -3.26 -5.05 -0.17
N PRO A 239 -2.72 -6.14 -0.74
CA PRO A 239 -2.82 -7.46 -0.12
C PRO A 239 -2.29 -7.46 1.32
N ALA A 240 -2.96 -8.21 2.20
CA ALA A 240 -2.70 -8.36 3.63
C ALA A 240 -3.12 -7.20 4.53
N VAL A 241 -3.57 -6.07 4.04
CA VAL A 241 -4.19 -5.03 4.88
C VAL A 241 -5.46 -5.57 5.54
N LYS A 242 -5.59 -5.36 6.86
CA LYS A 242 -6.71 -5.83 7.69
C LYS A 242 -7.31 -4.77 8.58
N GLY A 243 -6.65 -3.62 8.72
CA GLY A 243 -7.15 -2.49 9.48
C GLY A 243 -6.60 -1.18 8.93
N VAL A 244 -7.40 -0.13 9.04
CA VAL A 244 -7.02 1.25 8.73
C VAL A 244 -7.57 2.13 9.85
N GLU A 245 -6.75 3.01 10.39
CA GLU A 245 -7.13 3.97 11.44
C GLU A 245 -6.67 5.38 11.06
N PHE A 246 -7.46 6.39 11.42
CA PHE A 246 -7.14 7.80 11.21
C PHE A 246 -7.01 8.52 12.56
N GLY A 247 -5.98 9.33 12.73
CA GLY A 247 -5.74 10.09 13.96
C GLY A 247 -5.69 9.20 15.20
N SER A 248 -6.53 9.47 16.19
CA SER A 248 -6.67 8.68 17.42
C SER A 248 -7.20 7.27 17.18
N GLY A 249 -7.80 6.99 16.02
CA GLY A 249 -8.29 5.67 15.64
C GLY A 249 -9.21 5.05 16.69
N VAL A 250 -9.05 3.74 16.94
CA VAL A 250 -9.86 3.02 17.93
C VAL A 250 -9.65 3.53 19.36
N ALA A 251 -8.47 4.06 19.69
CA ALA A 251 -8.19 4.63 21.02
C ALA A 251 -9.07 5.84 21.33
N GLY A 252 -9.48 6.61 20.31
CA GLY A 252 -10.40 7.74 20.45
C GLY A 252 -11.75 7.37 21.05
N ALA A 253 -12.20 6.11 20.89
CA ALA A 253 -13.46 5.63 21.45
C ALA A 253 -13.47 5.60 22.99
N SER A 254 -12.31 5.65 23.63
CA SER A 254 -12.15 5.70 25.09
C SER A 254 -12.03 7.12 25.64
N LEU A 255 -11.95 8.14 24.77
CA LEU A 255 -11.80 9.52 25.14
C LEU A 255 -13.18 10.21 25.32
N ARG A 256 -13.22 11.21 26.18
CA ARG A 256 -14.35 12.15 26.24
C ARG A 256 -14.24 13.17 25.10
N GLY A 257 -15.35 13.76 24.67
CA GLY A 257 -15.34 14.80 23.63
C GLY A 257 -14.39 15.96 23.94
N SER A 258 -14.30 16.38 25.21
CA SER A 258 -13.38 17.44 25.66
C SER A 258 -11.89 17.05 25.58
N GLU A 259 -11.60 15.75 25.56
CA GLU A 259 -10.23 15.20 25.44
C GLU A 259 -9.86 14.97 23.98
N ASN A 260 -10.85 14.59 23.13
CA ASN A 260 -10.64 14.24 21.74
C ASN A 260 -10.79 15.44 20.78
N ASN A 261 -11.51 16.50 21.15
CA ASN A 261 -11.73 17.63 20.25
C ASN A 261 -10.44 18.41 19.98
N ASP A 262 -10.23 18.77 18.72
CA ASP A 262 -9.08 19.55 18.23
C ASP A 262 -9.43 21.05 18.25
N PRO A 263 -8.96 21.85 19.25
CA PRO A 263 -9.31 23.27 19.35
C PRO A 263 -8.71 24.09 18.21
N TYR A 264 -9.54 24.88 17.54
CA TYR A 264 -9.09 25.77 16.46
C TYR A 264 -8.35 27.00 17.00
N TYR A 265 -7.41 27.51 16.22
CA TYR A 265 -6.79 28.81 16.37
C TYR A 265 -6.46 29.43 15.01
N ALA A 266 -6.28 30.72 14.95
CA ALA A 266 -5.86 31.43 13.74
C ALA A 266 -4.40 31.87 13.87
N GLU A 267 -3.61 31.59 12.82
CA GLU A 267 -2.22 32.00 12.73
C GLU A 267 -1.89 32.40 11.28
N ASN A 268 -1.33 33.59 11.10
CA ASN A 268 -0.93 34.12 9.78
C ASN A 268 -2.04 34.04 8.71
N GLY A 269 -3.29 34.26 9.11
CA GLY A 269 -4.46 34.20 8.22
C GLY A 269 -4.97 32.77 7.90
N ALA A 270 -4.34 31.74 8.43
CA ALA A 270 -4.77 30.34 8.31
C ALA A 270 -5.44 29.87 9.59
N VAL A 271 -6.44 28.99 9.47
CA VAL A 271 -7.05 28.28 10.59
C VAL A 271 -6.32 26.94 10.75
N ARG A 272 -5.92 26.65 11.98
CA ARG A 272 -5.23 25.41 12.37
C ARG A 272 -5.85 24.83 13.64
N THR A 273 -5.43 23.63 14.04
CA THR A 273 -5.82 23.01 15.31
C THR A 273 -4.61 22.82 16.22
N ARG A 274 -4.84 22.87 17.56
CA ARG A 274 -3.79 22.70 18.58
C ARG A 274 -3.39 21.26 18.79
N THR A 275 -4.26 20.33 18.44
CA THR A 275 -4.08 18.88 18.42
C THR A 275 -4.59 18.35 17.08
N ASN A 276 -4.37 17.09 16.78
CA ASN A 276 -4.82 16.48 15.52
C ASN A 276 -5.35 15.05 15.75
N HIS A 277 -6.24 14.92 16.74
CA HIS A 277 -6.88 13.65 17.09
C HIS A 277 -7.75 13.13 15.94
N ALA A 278 -8.36 14.05 15.17
CA ALA A 278 -9.12 13.70 13.97
C ALA A 278 -8.26 13.17 12.82
N GLY A 279 -6.91 13.28 12.92
CA GLY A 279 -6.02 12.82 11.86
C GLY A 279 -6.13 13.61 10.55
N GLY A 280 -6.47 14.92 10.63
CA GLY A 280 -6.51 15.82 9.48
C GLY A 280 -7.78 15.74 8.63
N ILE A 281 -8.78 14.96 9.04
CA ILE A 281 -10.04 14.78 8.28
C ILE A 281 -11.23 14.93 9.22
N LEU A 282 -12.20 15.76 8.84
CA LEU A 282 -13.45 15.94 9.55
C LEU A 282 -14.63 15.95 8.56
N GLY A 283 -15.61 15.09 8.79
CA GLY A 283 -16.79 14.99 7.92
C GLY A 283 -16.46 14.59 6.49
N GLY A 284 -15.37 13.86 6.26
CA GLY A 284 -14.89 13.44 4.95
C GLY A 284 -14.04 14.48 4.21
N LEU A 285 -13.78 15.63 4.84
CA LEU A 285 -13.02 16.73 4.24
C LEU A 285 -11.68 16.91 4.96
N SER A 286 -10.62 17.20 4.20
CA SER A 286 -9.33 17.62 4.78
C SER A 286 -9.48 18.91 5.58
N THR A 287 -8.74 19.03 6.69
CA THR A 287 -8.78 20.20 7.59
C THR A 287 -7.66 21.20 7.32
N GLY A 288 -6.71 20.88 6.44
CA GLY A 288 -5.46 21.65 6.27
C GLY A 288 -4.36 21.27 7.26
N MET A 289 -4.67 20.42 8.25
CA MET A 289 -3.69 19.77 9.12
C MET A 289 -3.14 18.52 8.42
N PRO A 290 -1.99 17.98 8.86
CA PRO A 290 -1.49 16.71 8.31
C PRO A 290 -2.56 15.59 8.39
N ILE A 291 -2.76 14.87 7.30
CA ILE A 291 -3.54 13.64 7.36
C ILE A 291 -2.61 12.55 7.88
N VAL A 292 -2.94 11.96 9.04
CA VAL A 292 -2.16 10.87 9.65
C VAL A 292 -3.06 9.65 9.81
N PHE A 293 -2.60 8.52 9.27
CA PHE A 293 -3.34 7.26 9.35
C PHE A 293 -2.39 6.06 9.47
N ARG A 294 -2.92 4.92 9.89
CA ARG A 294 -2.22 3.65 10.05
C ARG A 294 -2.89 2.56 9.24
N ALA A 295 -2.07 1.68 8.65
CA ALA A 295 -2.51 0.47 7.96
C ALA A 295 -1.90 -0.76 8.62
N ALA A 296 -2.74 -1.67 9.10
CA ALA A 296 -2.32 -2.91 9.74
C ALA A 296 -2.25 -4.06 8.73
N PHE A 297 -1.11 -4.74 8.71
CA PHE A 297 -0.81 -5.87 7.84
C PHE A 297 -0.77 -7.17 8.63
N LYS A 298 -1.56 -8.16 8.23
CA LYS A 298 -1.44 -9.50 8.79
C LYS A 298 -0.12 -10.17 8.38
N PRO A 299 0.37 -11.16 9.14
CA PRO A 299 1.50 -11.99 8.73
C PRO A 299 1.26 -12.64 7.36
N THR A 300 2.34 -12.93 6.64
CA THR A 300 2.29 -13.65 5.38
C THR A 300 1.74 -15.07 5.62
N PRO A 301 0.68 -15.51 4.90
CA PRO A 301 0.08 -16.82 5.15
C PRO A 301 0.91 -17.98 4.60
N SER A 302 1.80 -17.72 3.66
CA SER A 302 2.71 -18.72 3.10
C SER A 302 3.95 -18.83 4.01
N ILE A 303 3.96 -19.83 4.88
CA ILE A 303 5.05 -20.11 5.84
C ILE A 303 5.56 -21.53 5.64
N ALA A 304 6.79 -21.81 6.07
CA ALA A 304 7.39 -23.14 5.98
C ALA A 304 6.93 -24.11 7.07
N LEU A 305 6.34 -23.58 8.17
CA LEU A 305 5.77 -24.43 9.20
C LEU A 305 4.60 -25.26 8.67
N PRO A 306 4.46 -26.54 9.06
CA PRO A 306 3.32 -27.37 8.68
C PRO A 306 2.00 -26.76 9.12
N GLN A 307 1.04 -26.67 8.18
CA GLN A 307 -0.27 -26.06 8.42
C GLN A 307 -1.38 -27.07 8.12
N GLN A 308 -2.42 -27.07 8.94
CA GLN A 308 -3.61 -27.88 8.71
C GLN A 308 -4.51 -27.22 7.68
N THR A 309 -4.94 -27.98 6.67
CA THR A 309 -5.88 -27.55 5.64
C THR A 309 -6.71 -28.75 5.17
N VAL A 310 -7.47 -28.58 4.10
CA VAL A 310 -8.29 -29.64 3.49
C VAL A 310 -7.98 -29.77 2.01
N ARG A 311 -8.18 -30.96 1.47
CA ARG A 311 -8.24 -31.17 0.03
C ARG A 311 -9.64 -30.82 -0.45
N LEU A 312 -9.76 -29.91 -1.43
CA LEU A 312 -11.07 -29.42 -1.86
C LEU A 312 -11.90 -30.48 -2.62
N SER A 313 -11.22 -31.39 -3.33
CA SER A 313 -11.88 -32.43 -4.16
C SER A 313 -12.64 -33.46 -3.34
N ASP A 314 -12.20 -33.80 -2.12
CA ASP A 314 -12.81 -34.86 -1.30
C ASP A 314 -13.06 -34.45 0.16
N GLY A 315 -12.67 -33.23 0.56
CA GLY A 315 -12.82 -32.72 1.92
C GLY A 315 -11.87 -33.35 2.95
N ALA A 316 -10.91 -34.15 2.51
CA ALA A 316 -9.98 -34.82 3.41
C ALA A 316 -9.03 -33.82 4.13
N PRO A 317 -8.76 -33.99 5.44
CA PRO A 317 -7.79 -33.18 6.15
C PRO A 317 -6.37 -33.47 5.61
N VAL A 318 -5.58 -32.42 5.39
CA VAL A 318 -4.21 -32.49 4.85
C VAL A 318 -3.30 -31.57 5.66
N THR A 319 -2.07 -32.01 5.90
CA THR A 319 -1.00 -31.13 6.39
C THR A 319 -0.25 -30.57 5.19
N LEU A 320 -0.29 -29.24 5.04
CA LEU A 320 0.38 -28.51 3.98
C LEU A 320 1.77 -28.05 4.48
N GLU A 321 2.81 -28.40 3.76
CA GLU A 321 4.17 -27.91 3.94
C GLU A 321 4.59 -27.15 2.69
N LEU A 322 4.76 -25.84 2.82
CA LEU A 322 5.15 -24.97 1.70
C LEU A 322 6.68 -24.90 1.60
N ARG A 323 7.17 -25.22 0.42
CA ARG A 323 8.56 -24.99 0.04
C ARG A 323 8.58 -23.81 -0.92
N GLY A 324 9.05 -22.65 -0.49
CA GLY A 324 9.05 -21.48 -1.35
C GLY A 324 9.81 -20.30 -0.77
N ARG A 325 9.97 -19.28 -1.62
CA ARG A 325 10.67 -18.03 -1.29
C ARG A 325 9.67 -16.99 -0.81
N HIS A 326 9.23 -17.11 0.44
CA HIS A 326 8.25 -16.20 1.02
C HIS A 326 8.91 -15.11 1.87
N ASP A 327 8.28 -13.93 1.93
CA ASP A 327 8.72 -12.86 2.81
C ASP A 327 8.38 -13.23 4.27
N PRO A 328 9.33 -13.27 5.20
CA PRO A 328 9.03 -13.45 6.62
C PRO A 328 8.29 -12.25 7.21
N CYS A 329 8.42 -11.08 6.57
CA CYS A 329 7.64 -9.90 6.87
C CYS A 329 7.51 -9.02 5.61
N ILE A 330 6.28 -8.69 5.23
CA ILE A 330 6.03 -7.85 4.05
C ILE A 330 6.04 -6.35 4.37
N VAL A 331 5.99 -5.97 5.65
CA VAL A 331 5.78 -4.57 6.08
C VAL A 331 6.85 -3.61 5.54
N PRO A 332 8.16 -3.93 5.53
CA PRO A 332 9.16 -3.04 4.95
C PRO A 332 8.91 -2.70 3.47
N ARG A 333 8.39 -3.66 2.71
CA ARG A 333 8.02 -3.50 1.30
C ARG A 333 6.65 -2.87 1.11
N ALA A 334 5.81 -2.91 2.14
CA ALA A 334 4.47 -2.31 2.12
C ALA A 334 4.51 -0.79 2.29
N VAL A 335 5.54 -0.22 2.91
CA VAL A 335 5.67 1.23 3.12
C VAL A 335 5.47 2.01 1.80
N PRO A 336 6.22 1.79 0.71
CA PRO A 336 5.97 2.48 -0.55
C PRO A 336 4.62 2.13 -1.18
N CYS A 337 4.03 0.96 -0.90
CA CYS A 337 2.69 0.63 -1.39
C CYS A 337 1.61 1.49 -0.70
N VAL A 338 1.77 1.77 0.60
CA VAL A 338 0.89 2.66 1.36
C VAL A 338 1.01 4.10 0.85
N GLU A 339 2.24 4.58 0.63
CA GLU A 339 2.47 5.91 0.03
C GLU A 339 1.82 6.03 -1.35
N ALA A 340 1.96 5.01 -2.20
CA ALA A 340 1.37 4.95 -3.54
C ALA A 340 -0.17 4.97 -3.51
N ALA A 341 -0.78 4.15 -2.63
CA ALA A 341 -2.23 4.10 -2.46
C ALA A 341 -2.78 5.43 -1.94
N ALA A 342 -2.09 6.05 -0.97
CA ALA A 342 -2.45 7.37 -0.46
C ALA A 342 -2.36 8.43 -1.56
N ALA A 343 -1.30 8.42 -2.36
CA ALA A 343 -1.12 9.40 -3.45
C ALA A 343 -2.23 9.31 -4.50
N LEU A 344 -2.64 8.11 -4.86
CA LEU A 344 -3.77 7.91 -5.78
C LEU A 344 -5.07 8.48 -5.21
N ALA A 345 -5.38 8.20 -3.94
CA ALA A 345 -6.60 8.67 -3.29
C ALA A 345 -6.61 10.20 -3.12
N VAL A 346 -5.49 10.77 -2.70
CA VAL A 346 -5.34 12.22 -2.49
C VAL A 346 -5.40 12.97 -3.80
N LEU A 347 -4.69 12.50 -4.84
CA LEU A 347 -4.70 13.17 -6.15
C LEU A 347 -6.07 13.07 -6.82
N ASP A 348 -6.75 11.91 -6.76
CA ASP A 348 -8.11 11.75 -7.28
C ASP A 348 -9.09 12.74 -6.64
N ALA A 349 -9.05 12.87 -5.30
CA ALA A 349 -9.89 13.82 -4.57
C ALA A 349 -9.54 15.29 -4.88
N ALA A 350 -8.26 15.62 -5.01
CA ALA A 350 -7.79 16.96 -5.32
C ALA A 350 -8.18 17.41 -6.73
N LEU A 351 -8.11 16.51 -7.72
CA LEU A 351 -8.56 16.75 -9.09
C LEU A 351 -10.07 16.92 -9.14
N GLU A 352 -10.85 16.11 -8.43
CA GLU A 352 -12.29 16.26 -8.34
C GLU A 352 -12.70 17.60 -7.70
N ALA A 353 -12.00 18.02 -6.65
CA ALA A 353 -12.22 19.30 -5.98
C ALA A 353 -11.69 20.51 -6.78
N GLN A 354 -10.97 20.30 -7.89
CA GLN A 354 -10.40 21.35 -8.75
C GLN A 354 -9.59 22.41 -8.01
N ILE A 355 -8.87 21.99 -6.94
CA ILE A 355 -8.10 22.92 -6.08
C ILE A 355 -6.87 23.50 -6.79
N TRP A 356 -6.43 22.89 -7.90
CA TRP A 356 -5.32 23.37 -8.71
C TRP A 356 -5.75 23.67 -10.15
N LYS A 357 -5.10 24.65 -10.76
CA LYS A 357 -5.11 24.87 -12.21
C LYS A 357 -3.93 24.08 -12.79
N LEU A 358 -4.18 22.87 -13.19
CA LEU A 358 -3.20 21.96 -13.80
C LEU A 358 -3.20 22.08 -15.33
#